data_7efb02af1b682fda1b6a87cbe85e6d1a
#
_entry.id   7efb02af1b682fda1b6a87cbe85e6d1a
#
_cell.length_a   1.000
_cell.length_b   1.000
_cell.length_c   1.000
_cell.angle_alpha   90.00
_cell.angle_beta   90.00
_cell.angle_gamma   90.00
#
_symmetry.space_group_name_H-M   'P 1'
#
loop_
_entity.id
_entity.type
_entity.pdbx_description
1 polymer ?
#
loop_
_entity_poly.entity_id
_entity_poly.type
_entity_poly.pdbx_seq_one_letter_code
_entity_poly.pdbx_strand_id
1 'polypeptide(L)'
;MRRTSRFAPVALAAAALLLGVLPVRAEARPARAPDRVTVGDRTFIADGQGRALQWRGFNLADKSGRGADAFADIHESDLRDMAARGFNLARLAFFWDDLEPAPGHYDRGYLSKMRRILDWADRYHVKVILDAHQDVYGPHFGSRGVPDWATRDDGLPFTPVPEDWFSEYFEPSVQASFDHLYKDADLRAAHARMWMTVASALGGHPALLGYDLMNEPFAKFLEGEDLPAAAGRFEAGELTEMWNRLARAVRLADRTSWVFVEPTVIVGLGVPTRLGRIDDPHAGYAPHFYETAMETGGDYDPDGTFIPAYEAAIGDYPARNRMPVIVGEWGGNPYVPHAARFVTDMTASLDRFSSGWTWWQWCRGGGYCFLDQTGSAKPNARLLVQPYAPAVAGDPLGFAYDPATRTYALTFRTRDNAQGPTLISVPEDTYPAGFRVTVEGGKARWNGHGQTVTVDAHGKAGTTYKVTVRPK
;
A
#
# COMPACT_ATOMS: atom_id res chain seq x y z
N MET A 1 -73.06 -56.91 -49.93
CA MET A 1 -72.73 -55.73 -50.72
C MET A 1 -71.61 -54.96 -49.96
N ARG A 2 -70.35 -55.23 -50.32
CA ARG A 2 -69.21 -54.55 -49.68
C ARG A 2 -68.54 -53.67 -50.74
N ARG A 3 -68.52 -52.35 -50.47
CA ARG A 3 -67.78 -51.38 -51.29
C ARG A 3 -66.35 -51.21 -50.67
N THR A 4 -65.40 -51.51 -51.48
CA THR A 4 -63.96 -51.31 -51.27
C THR A 4 -63.55 -49.93 -51.75
N SER A 5 -63.10 -49.04 -50.85
CA SER A 5 -62.51 -47.77 -51.23
C SER A 5 -60.97 -47.90 -51.28
N ARG A 6 -60.40 -47.55 -52.43
CA ARG A 6 -58.95 -47.48 -52.67
C ARG A 6 -58.41 -46.12 -52.17
N PHE A 7 -57.44 -46.16 -51.30
CA PHE A 7 -56.64 -45.00 -50.97
C PHE A 7 -55.34 -44.98 -51.84
N ALA A 8 -55.08 -43.82 -52.44
CA ALA A 8 -53.83 -43.55 -53.16
C ALA A 8 -52.79 -42.91 -52.14
N PRO A 9 -51.50 -43.18 -52.20
CA PRO A 9 -50.53 -42.59 -51.39
C PRO A 9 -50.07 -41.22 -51.94
N VAL A 10 -50.14 -40.17 -51.09
CA VAL A 10 -49.55 -38.85 -51.34
C VAL A 10 -48.06 -38.91 -50.91
N ALA A 11 -47.19 -38.70 -51.87
CA ALA A 11 -45.75 -38.57 -51.62
C ALA A 11 -45.45 -37.14 -51.11
N LEU A 12 -45.01 -36.99 -49.86
CA LEU A 12 -44.45 -35.73 -49.30
C LEU A 12 -42.96 -35.68 -49.70
N ALA A 13 -42.60 -34.68 -50.53
CA ALA A 13 -41.22 -34.33 -50.79
C ALA A 13 -40.72 -33.40 -49.62
N ALA A 14 -39.81 -33.91 -48.81
CA ALA A 14 -39.14 -33.13 -47.81
C ALA A 14 -37.95 -32.37 -48.45
N ALA A 15 -38.08 -31.06 -48.61
CA ALA A 15 -36.97 -30.16 -48.94
C ALA A 15 -36.10 -29.89 -47.71
N ALA A 16 -34.90 -30.48 -47.66
CA ALA A 16 -33.92 -30.19 -46.63
C ALA A 16 -33.21 -28.84 -46.93
N LEU A 17 -33.56 -27.81 -46.20
CA LEU A 17 -32.79 -26.55 -46.15
C LEU A 17 -31.50 -26.77 -45.35
N LEU A 18 -30.36 -26.91 -46.04
CA LEU A 18 -29.02 -26.82 -45.47
C LEU A 18 -28.72 -25.35 -45.10
N LEU A 19 -29.04 -24.96 -43.91
CA LEU A 19 -28.51 -23.74 -43.32
C LEU A 19 -27.01 -23.94 -43.01
N GLY A 20 -26.15 -23.38 -43.86
CA GLY A 20 -24.72 -23.33 -43.63
C GLY A 20 -24.44 -22.48 -42.39
N VAL A 21 -24.12 -23.12 -41.27
CA VAL A 21 -23.58 -22.46 -40.09
C VAL A 21 -22.14 -22.03 -40.40
N LEU A 22 -21.95 -20.77 -40.76
CA LEU A 22 -20.63 -20.19 -40.86
C LEU A 22 -20.02 -20.23 -39.44
N PRO A 23 -18.77 -20.69 -39.25
CA PRO A 23 -18.14 -20.64 -37.94
C PRO A 23 -17.98 -19.17 -37.54
N VAL A 24 -18.71 -18.74 -36.50
CA VAL A 24 -18.45 -17.50 -35.82
C VAL A 24 -17.03 -17.60 -35.25
N ARG A 25 -16.10 -16.91 -35.87
CA ARG A 25 -14.77 -16.72 -35.31
C ARG A 25 -14.97 -16.07 -33.94
N ALA A 26 -14.76 -16.82 -32.88
CA ALA A 26 -14.64 -16.26 -31.56
C ALA A 26 -13.47 -15.26 -31.62
N GLU A 27 -13.78 -13.96 -31.62
CA GLU A 27 -12.76 -12.97 -31.37
C GLU A 27 -12.15 -13.32 -30.03
N ALA A 28 -10.85 -13.61 -30.02
CA ALA A 28 -10.11 -13.85 -28.79
C ALA A 28 -10.31 -12.60 -27.92
N ARG A 29 -10.97 -12.77 -26.77
CA ARG A 29 -11.01 -11.70 -25.77
C ARG A 29 -9.58 -11.22 -25.58
N PRO A 30 -9.32 -9.90 -25.65
CA PRO A 30 -7.99 -9.38 -25.36
C PRO A 30 -7.56 -9.95 -24.02
N ALA A 31 -6.34 -10.49 -23.96
CA ALA A 31 -5.79 -11.02 -22.72
C ALA A 31 -5.91 -9.92 -21.66
N ARG A 32 -6.49 -10.26 -20.50
CA ARG A 32 -6.60 -9.32 -19.37
C ARG A 32 -5.20 -8.78 -19.07
N ALA A 33 -5.07 -7.45 -18.91
CA ALA A 33 -3.82 -6.84 -18.53
C ALA A 33 -3.31 -7.47 -17.22
N PRO A 34 -2.01 -7.71 -17.07
CA PRO A 34 -1.46 -8.29 -15.86
C PRO A 34 -1.70 -7.35 -14.67
N ASP A 35 -2.01 -7.91 -13.51
CA ASP A 35 -2.24 -7.14 -12.28
C ASP A 35 -0.92 -6.58 -11.70
N ARG A 36 0.23 -7.02 -12.23
CA ARG A 36 1.57 -6.57 -11.82
C ARG A 36 2.56 -6.56 -12.97
N VAL A 37 3.59 -5.75 -12.81
CA VAL A 37 4.72 -5.60 -13.72
C VAL A 37 6.00 -5.82 -12.95
N THR A 38 6.82 -6.79 -13.35
CA THR A 38 8.13 -7.04 -12.74
C THR A 38 9.23 -6.60 -13.69
N VAL A 39 10.16 -5.78 -13.20
CA VAL A 39 11.32 -5.26 -13.93
C VAL A 39 12.57 -5.46 -13.09
N GLY A 40 13.43 -6.41 -13.49
CA GLY A 40 14.50 -6.87 -12.62
C GLY A 40 13.94 -7.46 -11.32
N ASP A 41 14.42 -6.98 -10.20
CA ASP A 41 14.00 -7.41 -8.85
C ASP A 41 12.81 -6.62 -8.31
N ARG A 42 12.31 -5.64 -9.06
CA ARG A 42 11.19 -4.78 -8.65
C ARG A 42 9.88 -5.23 -9.26
N THR A 43 8.85 -5.22 -8.44
CA THR A 43 7.49 -5.48 -8.87
C THR A 43 6.60 -4.25 -8.58
N PHE A 44 5.79 -3.88 -9.55
CA PHE A 44 4.81 -2.80 -9.47
C PHE A 44 3.40 -3.36 -9.58
N ILE A 45 2.46 -2.76 -8.88
CA ILE A 45 1.04 -2.94 -9.16
C ILE A 45 0.78 -2.38 -10.56
N ALA A 46 -0.03 -3.07 -11.35
CA ALA A 46 -0.45 -2.59 -12.66
C ALA A 46 -1.94 -2.23 -12.68
N ASP A 47 -2.28 -1.22 -13.47
CA ASP A 47 -3.68 -0.88 -13.71
C ASP A 47 -4.32 -1.74 -14.82
N GLY A 48 -5.62 -1.52 -15.07
CA GLY A 48 -6.35 -2.22 -16.12
C GLY A 48 -5.83 -2.00 -17.55
N GLN A 49 -4.93 -1.02 -17.74
CA GLN A 49 -4.23 -0.76 -19.00
C GLN A 49 -2.83 -1.40 -19.02
N GLY A 50 -2.44 -2.12 -17.99
CA GLY A 50 -1.13 -2.75 -17.86
C GLY A 50 0.01 -1.79 -17.58
N ARG A 51 -0.27 -0.55 -17.16
CA ARG A 51 0.75 0.43 -16.76
C ARG A 51 1.27 0.12 -15.37
N ALA A 52 2.58 0.22 -15.18
CA ALA A 52 3.20 0.12 -13.86
C ALA A 52 2.88 1.36 -13.03
N LEU A 53 2.36 1.17 -11.82
CA LEU A 53 1.92 2.25 -10.94
C LEU A 53 2.97 2.54 -9.86
N GLN A 54 3.14 3.83 -9.55
CA GLN A 54 3.94 4.33 -8.44
C GLN A 54 3.06 5.11 -7.46
N TRP A 55 3.30 4.91 -6.17
CA TRP A 55 2.49 5.43 -5.08
C TRP A 55 3.30 6.33 -4.16
N ARG A 56 2.79 7.52 -3.83
CA ARG A 56 3.38 8.41 -2.85
C ARG A 56 2.30 9.03 -2.00
N GLY A 57 2.48 9.04 -0.69
CA GLY A 57 1.45 9.56 0.18
C GLY A 57 1.79 9.61 1.65
N PHE A 58 0.74 9.56 2.46
CA PHE A 58 0.83 9.75 3.90
C PHE A 58 -0.03 8.75 4.65
N ASN A 59 0.38 8.48 5.88
CA ASN A 59 -0.51 7.91 6.87
C ASN A 59 -1.53 8.96 7.32
N LEU A 60 -2.78 8.53 7.47
CA LEU A 60 -3.88 9.26 8.09
C LEU A 60 -4.24 8.49 9.36
N ALA A 61 -3.85 8.99 10.51
CA ALA A 61 -4.08 8.34 11.80
C ALA A 61 -4.62 9.35 12.80
N ASP A 62 -5.84 9.12 13.29
CA ASP A 62 -6.43 9.82 14.42
C ASP A 62 -6.37 8.89 15.64
N LYS A 63 -5.23 8.92 16.35
CA LYS A 63 -5.02 8.08 17.56
C LYS A 63 -5.80 8.58 18.78
N SER A 64 -6.30 9.81 18.76
CA SER A 64 -7.01 10.46 19.87
C SER A 64 -8.52 10.26 19.81
N GLY A 65 -9.11 10.30 18.61
CA GLY A 65 -10.55 10.16 18.40
C GLY A 65 -11.04 8.75 18.70
N ARG A 66 -12.13 8.65 19.49
CA ARG A 66 -12.77 7.37 19.84
C ARG A 66 -14.28 7.45 19.68
N GLY A 67 -14.93 6.33 19.37
CA GLY A 67 -16.38 6.23 19.27
C GLY A 67 -16.99 7.31 18.36
N ALA A 68 -17.75 8.25 18.95
CA ALA A 68 -18.37 9.35 18.19
C ALA A 68 -17.34 10.28 17.54
N ASP A 69 -16.18 10.48 18.16
CA ASP A 69 -15.12 11.36 17.72
C ASP A 69 -14.05 10.63 16.87
N ALA A 70 -14.20 9.33 16.63
CA ALA A 70 -13.28 8.58 15.77
C ALA A 70 -13.17 9.25 14.39
N PHE A 71 -11.94 9.43 13.90
CA PHE A 71 -11.58 10.14 12.67
C PHE A 71 -11.94 11.64 12.66
N ALA A 72 -12.14 12.26 13.82
CA ALA A 72 -12.51 13.67 13.89
C ALA A 72 -11.44 14.60 13.32
N ASP A 73 -10.17 14.22 13.41
CA ASP A 73 -9.04 15.00 12.91
C ASP A 73 -8.74 14.75 11.41
N ILE A 74 -9.51 13.85 10.75
CA ILE A 74 -9.36 13.57 9.32
C ILE A 74 -10.48 14.26 8.55
N HIS A 75 -10.12 15.17 7.64
CA HIS A 75 -11.06 15.98 6.90
C HIS A 75 -10.96 15.77 5.39
N GLU A 76 -12.04 16.08 4.65
CA GLU A 76 -12.03 16.06 3.19
C GLU A 76 -10.92 16.97 2.60
N SER A 77 -10.64 18.10 3.28
CA SER A 77 -9.57 19.01 2.89
C SER A 77 -8.18 18.35 2.89
N ASP A 78 -7.95 17.36 3.75
CA ASP A 78 -6.65 16.68 3.81
C ASP A 78 -6.38 15.89 2.52
N LEU A 79 -7.40 15.11 2.06
CA LEU A 79 -7.30 14.37 0.80
C LEU A 79 -7.16 15.32 -0.42
N ARG A 80 -7.91 16.44 -0.43
CA ARG A 80 -7.77 17.47 -1.46
C ARG A 80 -6.37 18.06 -1.48
N ASP A 81 -5.83 18.42 -0.31
CA ASP A 81 -4.56 19.10 -0.19
C ASP A 81 -3.37 18.16 -0.45
N MET A 82 -3.51 16.86 -0.12
CA MET A 82 -2.58 15.81 -0.56
C MET A 82 -2.55 15.70 -2.09
N ALA A 83 -3.73 15.54 -2.71
CA ALA A 83 -3.85 15.44 -4.17
C ALA A 83 -3.33 16.70 -4.89
N ALA A 84 -3.59 17.89 -4.36
CA ALA A 84 -3.11 19.15 -4.90
C ALA A 84 -1.57 19.28 -4.89
N ARG A 85 -0.89 18.52 -4.02
CA ARG A 85 0.58 18.41 -3.98
C ARG A 85 1.12 17.21 -4.77
N GLY A 86 0.24 16.50 -5.49
CA GLY A 86 0.62 15.38 -6.35
C GLY A 86 0.65 14.01 -5.67
N PHE A 87 0.28 13.90 -4.39
CA PHE A 87 0.20 12.62 -3.71
C PHE A 87 -1.05 11.83 -4.12
N ASN A 88 -0.92 10.52 -4.24
CA ASN A 88 -1.96 9.64 -4.78
C ASN A 88 -2.28 8.43 -3.87
N LEU A 89 -1.74 8.40 -2.66
CA LEU A 89 -1.93 7.32 -1.70
C LEU A 89 -2.17 7.86 -0.29
N ALA A 90 -3.09 7.26 0.44
CA ALA A 90 -3.23 7.39 1.88
C ALA A 90 -3.23 5.99 2.53
N ARG A 91 -2.52 5.81 3.63
CA ARG A 91 -2.66 4.65 4.52
C ARG A 91 -3.51 5.10 5.70
N LEU A 92 -4.77 4.60 5.77
CA LEU A 92 -5.75 5.00 6.77
C LEU A 92 -5.71 4.02 7.93
N ALA A 93 -5.19 4.47 9.06
CA ALA A 93 -5.23 3.72 10.31
C ALA A 93 -6.68 3.62 10.82
N PHE A 94 -7.14 2.41 11.09
CA PHE A 94 -8.36 2.14 11.84
C PHE A 94 -8.04 1.20 13.00
N PHE A 95 -8.85 1.23 14.05
CA PHE A 95 -8.59 0.50 15.28
C PHE A 95 -9.67 -0.54 15.53
N TRP A 96 -9.25 -1.78 15.81
CA TRP A 96 -10.16 -2.88 16.07
C TRP A 96 -10.99 -2.65 17.35
N ASP A 97 -10.40 -2.01 18.36
CA ASP A 97 -11.11 -1.66 19.61
C ASP A 97 -12.32 -0.75 19.39
N ASP A 98 -12.26 0.21 18.46
CA ASP A 98 -13.41 1.03 18.09
C ASP A 98 -14.39 0.32 17.14
N LEU A 99 -13.86 -0.51 16.25
CA LEU A 99 -14.67 -1.24 15.27
C LEU A 99 -15.52 -2.33 15.92
N GLU A 100 -14.97 -3.05 16.90
CA GLU A 100 -15.62 -4.19 17.58
C GLU A 100 -15.48 -4.04 19.10
N PRO A 101 -16.23 -3.09 19.73
CA PRO A 101 -16.12 -2.81 21.16
C PRO A 101 -16.56 -3.97 22.06
N ALA A 102 -17.31 -4.92 21.53
CA ALA A 102 -17.67 -6.17 22.19
C ALA A 102 -17.67 -7.32 21.18
N PRO A 103 -17.38 -8.57 21.60
CA PRO A 103 -17.25 -9.70 20.69
C PRO A 103 -18.46 -9.86 19.76
N GLY A 104 -18.23 -9.80 18.45
CA GLY A 104 -19.25 -9.92 17.40
C GLY A 104 -20.15 -8.68 17.20
N HIS A 105 -19.91 -7.59 17.91
CA HIS A 105 -20.67 -6.33 17.78
C HIS A 105 -19.84 -5.28 17.04
N TYR A 106 -20.04 -5.20 15.72
CA TYR A 106 -19.33 -4.25 14.87
C TYR A 106 -20.08 -2.91 14.80
N ASP A 107 -19.36 -1.81 15.06
CA ASP A 107 -19.90 -0.45 14.97
C ASP A 107 -20.10 -0.04 13.50
N ARG A 108 -21.38 0.04 13.09
CA ARG A 108 -21.75 0.47 11.74
C ARG A 108 -21.48 1.96 11.50
N GLY A 109 -21.51 2.78 12.55
CA GLY A 109 -21.16 4.19 12.49
C GLY A 109 -19.70 4.36 12.17
N TYR A 110 -18.85 3.58 12.81
CA TYR A 110 -17.40 3.54 12.53
C TYR A 110 -17.11 3.15 11.07
N LEU A 111 -17.70 2.06 10.59
CA LEU A 111 -17.59 1.64 9.18
C LEU A 111 -18.10 2.71 8.20
N SER A 112 -19.18 3.43 8.56
CA SER A 112 -19.71 4.53 7.73
C SER A 112 -18.75 5.72 7.66
N LYS A 113 -18.01 6.00 8.74
CA LYS A 113 -16.97 7.03 8.75
C LYS A 113 -15.79 6.64 7.85
N MET A 114 -15.32 5.39 7.93
CA MET A 114 -14.28 4.87 7.03
C MET A 114 -14.72 4.98 5.57
N ARG A 115 -15.95 4.58 5.24
CA ARG A 115 -16.51 4.70 3.88
C ARG A 115 -16.51 6.15 3.41
N ARG A 116 -16.92 7.09 4.26
CA ARG A 116 -16.89 8.53 3.92
C ARG A 116 -15.50 9.04 3.58
N ILE A 117 -14.46 8.57 4.29
CA ILE A 117 -13.07 8.93 3.97
C ILE A 117 -12.67 8.34 2.61
N LEU A 118 -13.08 7.11 2.31
CA LEU A 118 -12.90 6.53 0.97
C LEU A 118 -13.62 7.33 -0.12
N ASP A 119 -14.86 7.80 0.13
CA ASP A 119 -15.60 8.65 -0.80
C ASP A 119 -14.87 9.97 -1.09
N TRP A 120 -14.26 10.58 -0.06
CA TRP A 120 -13.41 11.75 -0.24
C TRP A 120 -12.15 11.44 -1.06
N ALA A 121 -11.48 10.33 -0.74
CA ALA A 121 -10.29 9.89 -1.46
C ALA A 121 -10.58 9.63 -2.95
N ASP A 122 -11.71 8.99 -3.29
CA ASP A 122 -12.14 8.76 -4.67
C ASP A 122 -12.36 10.07 -5.43
N ARG A 123 -13.00 11.04 -4.78
CA ARG A 123 -13.25 12.39 -5.36
C ARG A 123 -11.96 13.08 -5.80
N TYR A 124 -10.88 12.89 -5.07
CA TYR A 124 -9.56 13.50 -5.35
C TYR A 124 -8.57 12.53 -5.99
N HIS A 125 -9.03 11.33 -6.40
CA HIS A 125 -8.20 10.31 -7.04
C HIS A 125 -7.01 9.83 -6.18
N VAL A 126 -7.17 9.85 -4.87
CA VAL A 126 -6.24 9.26 -3.90
C VAL A 126 -6.69 7.83 -3.62
N LYS A 127 -5.77 6.87 -3.71
CA LYS A 127 -6.04 5.50 -3.28
C LYS A 127 -5.80 5.35 -1.79
N VAL A 128 -6.46 4.36 -1.19
CA VAL A 128 -6.38 4.12 0.25
C VAL A 128 -5.99 2.67 0.52
N ILE A 129 -5.03 2.49 1.41
CA ILE A 129 -4.77 1.23 2.11
C ILE A 129 -5.40 1.35 3.49
N LEU A 130 -6.28 0.41 3.85
CA LEU A 130 -6.85 0.33 5.20
C LEU A 130 -5.89 -0.46 6.07
N ASP A 131 -5.42 0.17 7.13
CA ASP A 131 -4.47 -0.37 8.08
C ASP A 131 -5.15 -0.72 9.40
N ALA A 132 -5.12 -2.00 9.80
CA ALA A 132 -5.54 -2.42 11.13
C ALA A 132 -4.44 -2.04 12.13
N HIS A 133 -4.50 -0.81 12.60
CA HIS A 133 -3.44 -0.20 13.40
C HIS A 133 -3.50 -0.65 14.85
N GLN A 134 -2.34 -0.92 15.40
CA GLN A 134 -2.11 -1.13 16.81
C GLN A 134 -0.78 -0.49 17.23
N ASP A 135 -0.73 -0.01 18.47
CA ASP A 135 0.50 0.28 19.21
C ASP A 135 0.40 -0.45 20.55
N VAL A 136 1.49 -1.09 20.97
CA VAL A 136 1.57 -1.83 22.24
C VAL A 136 0.33 -2.72 22.47
N TYR A 137 -0.10 -3.43 21.43
CA TYR A 137 -1.27 -4.29 21.38
C TYR A 137 -2.62 -3.55 21.41
N GLY A 138 -2.89 -2.69 22.41
CA GLY A 138 -4.17 -2.00 22.47
C GLY A 138 -4.49 -1.29 23.79
N PRO A 139 -5.77 -0.94 24.02
CA PRO A 139 -6.19 -0.06 25.13
C PRO A 139 -5.91 -0.64 26.52
N HIS A 140 -5.86 -1.95 26.69
CA HIS A 140 -5.49 -2.58 27.95
C HIS A 140 -4.11 -2.12 28.45
N PHE A 141 -3.22 -1.79 27.54
CA PHE A 141 -1.87 -1.26 27.82
C PHE A 141 -1.75 0.24 27.60
N GLY A 142 -2.88 0.95 27.55
CA GLY A 142 -2.91 2.41 27.43
C GLY A 142 -2.78 2.95 26.01
N SER A 143 -2.79 2.10 24.98
CA SER A 143 -2.63 2.45 23.58
C SER A 143 -3.91 2.22 22.75
N ARG A 144 -3.81 1.82 21.49
CA ARG A 144 -4.90 1.55 20.55
C ARG A 144 -4.65 0.25 19.79
N GLY A 145 -5.70 -0.42 19.35
CA GLY A 145 -5.56 -1.57 18.48
C GLY A 145 -6.49 -2.73 18.81
N VAL A 146 -5.95 -3.82 19.36
CA VAL A 146 -6.73 -5.02 19.72
C VAL A 146 -7.59 -4.73 20.94
N PRO A 147 -8.91 -5.01 20.91
CA PRO A 147 -9.83 -4.64 22.00
C PRO A 147 -9.56 -5.41 23.31
N ASP A 148 -9.94 -4.80 24.44
CA ASP A 148 -9.75 -5.37 25.78
C ASP A 148 -10.30 -6.78 25.92
N TRP A 149 -11.47 -7.07 25.32
CA TRP A 149 -12.07 -8.39 25.38
C TRP A 149 -11.24 -9.48 24.66
N ALA A 150 -10.32 -9.08 23.78
CA ALA A 150 -9.40 -9.97 23.07
C ALA A 150 -7.99 -9.97 23.69
N THR A 151 -7.79 -9.28 24.82
CA THR A 151 -6.51 -9.22 25.52
C THR A 151 -6.41 -10.34 26.55
N ARG A 152 -5.29 -11.07 26.54
CA ARG A 152 -4.96 -12.16 27.48
C ARG A 152 -3.50 -12.01 27.90
N ASP A 153 -3.31 -11.40 29.06
CA ASP A 153 -2.00 -11.03 29.61
C ASP A 153 -1.42 -12.05 30.60
N ASP A 154 -2.10 -13.22 30.80
CA ASP A 154 -1.77 -14.25 31.78
C ASP A 154 -1.75 -13.77 33.22
N GLY A 155 -2.37 -12.61 33.52
CA GLY A 155 -2.31 -11.95 34.83
C GLY A 155 -0.92 -11.39 35.17
N LEU A 156 -0.08 -11.20 34.17
CA LEU A 156 1.26 -10.64 34.34
C LEU A 156 1.17 -9.10 34.54
N PRO A 157 2.07 -8.52 35.36
CA PRO A 157 2.07 -7.08 35.56
C PRO A 157 2.48 -6.32 34.28
N PHE A 158 1.96 -5.11 34.13
CA PHE A 158 2.37 -4.14 33.12
C PHE A 158 2.82 -2.85 33.78
N THR A 159 3.96 -2.32 33.33
CA THR A 159 4.47 -1.02 33.80
C THR A 159 4.61 -0.07 32.63
N PRO A 160 3.77 0.98 32.53
CA PRO A 160 3.90 1.96 31.45
C PRO A 160 5.24 2.70 31.51
N VAL A 161 5.84 2.92 30.33
CA VAL A 161 7.07 3.69 30.13
C VAL A 161 6.80 4.84 29.14
N PRO A 162 6.11 5.91 29.55
CA PRO A 162 5.59 6.94 28.63
C PRO A 162 6.66 7.64 27.78
N GLU A 163 7.92 7.67 28.24
CA GLU A 163 9.04 8.31 27.53
C GLU A 163 9.73 7.35 26.54
N ASP A 164 9.43 6.05 26.64
CA ASP A 164 9.97 5.00 25.76
C ASP A 164 8.87 3.93 25.52
N TRP A 165 7.81 4.36 24.89
CA TRP A 165 6.65 3.52 24.60
C TRP A 165 6.99 2.24 23.81
N PHE A 166 8.06 2.28 23.00
CA PHE A 166 8.47 1.09 22.24
C PHE A 166 9.03 0.00 23.16
N SER A 167 9.65 0.36 24.30
CA SER A 167 10.13 -0.60 25.30
C SER A 167 8.99 -1.43 25.91
N GLU A 168 7.76 -0.92 25.91
CA GLU A 168 6.58 -1.60 26.43
C GLU A 168 6.24 -2.88 25.66
N TYR A 169 6.65 -3.02 24.39
CA TYR A 169 6.51 -4.27 23.65
C TYR A 169 7.31 -5.42 24.26
N PHE A 170 8.34 -5.15 25.06
CA PHE A 170 9.15 -6.15 25.72
C PHE A 170 8.56 -6.59 27.08
N GLU A 171 7.48 -5.94 27.55
CA GLU A 171 6.79 -6.35 28.76
C GLU A 171 6.17 -7.74 28.60
N PRO A 172 6.36 -8.67 29.57
CA PRO A 172 5.85 -10.04 29.45
C PRO A 172 4.33 -10.13 29.24
N SER A 173 3.56 -9.21 29.81
CA SER A 173 2.09 -9.15 29.64
C SER A 173 1.68 -8.78 28.21
N VAL A 174 2.39 -7.85 27.58
CA VAL A 174 2.18 -7.47 26.16
C VAL A 174 2.54 -8.64 25.26
N GLN A 175 3.69 -9.26 25.48
CA GLN A 175 4.11 -10.43 24.70
C GLN A 175 3.16 -11.64 24.86
N ALA A 176 2.62 -11.86 26.07
CA ALA A 176 1.61 -12.89 26.28
C ALA A 176 0.35 -12.61 25.47
N SER A 177 -0.11 -11.35 25.44
CA SER A 177 -1.30 -10.97 24.68
C SER A 177 -1.13 -11.17 23.18
N PHE A 178 0.01 -10.82 22.61
CA PHE A 178 0.34 -11.14 21.22
C PHE A 178 0.38 -12.66 20.97
N ASP A 179 1.01 -13.42 21.84
CA ASP A 179 1.12 -14.87 21.70
C ASP A 179 -0.26 -15.53 21.65
N HIS A 180 -1.17 -15.11 22.55
CA HIS A 180 -2.57 -15.57 22.56
C HIS A 180 -3.31 -15.19 21.26
N LEU A 181 -3.14 -13.96 20.75
CA LEU A 181 -3.75 -13.51 19.48
C LEU A 181 -3.34 -14.42 18.30
N TYR A 182 -2.09 -14.86 18.30
CA TYR A 182 -1.57 -15.72 17.23
C TYR A 182 -1.97 -17.18 17.38
N LYS A 183 -2.17 -17.68 18.60
CA LYS A 183 -2.33 -19.11 18.90
C LYS A 183 -3.75 -19.52 19.27
N ASP A 184 -4.47 -18.70 20.02
CA ASP A 184 -5.79 -19.07 20.53
C ASP A 184 -6.84 -19.12 19.42
N ALA A 185 -7.52 -20.23 19.30
CA ALA A 185 -8.42 -20.50 18.17
C ALA A 185 -9.57 -19.49 18.05
N ASP A 186 -10.12 -19.03 19.18
CA ASP A 186 -11.21 -18.04 19.21
C ASP A 186 -10.74 -16.64 18.85
N LEU A 187 -9.55 -16.19 19.31
CA LEU A 187 -8.96 -14.90 18.95
C LEU A 187 -8.53 -14.88 17.47
N ARG A 188 -7.93 -15.95 16.99
CA ARG A 188 -7.61 -16.13 15.57
C ARG A 188 -8.87 -16.04 14.69
N ALA A 189 -9.96 -16.67 15.12
CA ALA A 189 -11.23 -16.60 14.41
C ALA A 189 -11.87 -15.21 14.50
N ALA A 190 -11.76 -14.52 15.63
CA ALA A 190 -12.24 -13.15 15.80
C ALA A 190 -11.49 -12.18 14.88
N HIS A 191 -10.15 -12.22 14.86
CA HIS A 191 -9.32 -11.40 13.97
C HIS A 191 -9.67 -11.63 12.49
N ALA A 192 -9.87 -12.90 12.09
CA ALA A 192 -10.31 -13.21 10.72
C ALA A 192 -11.71 -12.66 10.40
N ARG A 193 -12.66 -12.74 11.37
CA ARG A 193 -14.01 -12.16 11.21
C ARG A 193 -13.99 -10.62 11.11
N MET A 194 -13.13 -9.97 11.88
CA MET A 194 -12.93 -8.53 11.80
C MET A 194 -12.60 -8.12 10.34
N TRP A 195 -11.59 -8.75 9.75
CA TRP A 195 -11.21 -8.47 8.35
C TRP A 195 -12.29 -8.83 7.33
N MET A 196 -12.99 -9.94 7.53
CA MET A 196 -14.12 -10.30 6.67
C MET A 196 -15.22 -9.23 6.74
N THR A 197 -15.48 -8.66 7.92
CA THR A 197 -16.47 -7.59 8.13
C THR A 197 -16.04 -6.29 7.43
N VAL A 198 -14.79 -5.86 7.60
CA VAL A 198 -14.24 -4.67 6.91
C VAL A 198 -14.31 -4.87 5.39
N ALA A 199 -13.83 -6.00 4.89
CA ALA A 199 -13.85 -6.29 3.46
C ALA A 199 -15.27 -6.40 2.89
N SER A 200 -16.23 -6.93 3.66
CA SER A 200 -17.65 -6.97 3.23
C SER A 200 -18.28 -5.58 3.18
N ALA A 201 -17.89 -4.67 4.09
CA ALA A 201 -18.44 -3.34 4.15
C ALA A 201 -17.81 -2.38 3.12
N LEU A 202 -16.52 -2.50 2.85
CA LEU A 202 -15.73 -1.51 2.11
C LEU A 202 -15.11 -2.06 0.83
N GLY A 203 -15.07 -3.38 0.64
CA GLY A 203 -14.52 -4.02 -0.55
C GLY A 203 -15.19 -3.56 -1.84
N GLY A 204 -14.40 -3.48 -2.92
CA GLY A 204 -14.86 -2.99 -4.21
C GLY A 204 -15.06 -1.47 -4.30
N HIS A 205 -14.76 -0.72 -3.23
CA HIS A 205 -14.79 0.75 -3.29
C HIS A 205 -13.70 1.26 -4.25
N PRO A 206 -14.00 2.22 -5.17
CA PRO A 206 -13.05 2.63 -6.20
C PRO A 206 -11.76 3.24 -5.64
N ALA A 207 -11.80 3.90 -4.48
CA ALA A 207 -10.59 4.42 -3.82
C ALA A 207 -9.76 3.32 -3.13
N LEU A 208 -10.35 2.17 -2.79
CA LEU A 208 -9.64 1.14 -2.03
C LEU A 208 -8.56 0.47 -2.89
N LEU A 209 -7.31 0.58 -2.48
CA LEU A 209 -6.18 -0.15 -3.05
C LEU A 209 -6.03 -1.52 -2.39
N GLY A 210 -6.14 -1.56 -1.06
CA GLY A 210 -5.95 -2.79 -0.31
C GLY A 210 -6.04 -2.65 1.19
N TYR A 211 -5.62 -3.69 1.87
CA TYR A 211 -5.68 -3.88 3.31
C TYR A 211 -4.29 -4.18 3.85
N ASP A 212 -3.84 -3.41 4.81
CA ASP A 212 -2.66 -3.70 5.62
C ASP A 212 -3.12 -4.47 6.86
N LEU A 213 -2.73 -5.73 6.92
CA LEU A 213 -3.45 -6.71 7.75
C LEU A 213 -3.24 -6.56 9.25
N MET A 214 -2.16 -5.96 9.69
CA MET A 214 -1.89 -5.54 11.06
C MET A 214 -0.61 -4.72 11.11
N ASN A 215 -0.67 -3.54 11.70
CA ASN A 215 0.48 -2.70 11.97
C ASN A 215 1.46 -3.39 12.94
N GLU A 216 2.73 -3.44 12.59
CA GLU A 216 3.89 -3.77 13.44
C GLU A 216 3.69 -4.96 14.39
N PRO A 217 3.43 -6.16 13.87
CA PRO A 217 3.27 -7.35 14.71
C PRO A 217 4.56 -7.65 15.49
N PHE A 218 4.40 -8.02 16.76
CA PHE A 218 5.53 -8.27 17.67
C PHE A 218 5.60 -9.71 18.15
N ALA A 219 6.81 -10.23 18.29
CA ALA A 219 7.07 -11.60 18.70
C ALA A 219 7.11 -11.77 20.24
N LYS A 220 6.63 -12.90 20.76
CA LYS A 220 6.98 -13.32 22.11
C LYS A 220 8.38 -13.91 22.10
N PHE A 221 9.22 -13.49 23.05
CA PHE A 221 10.56 -14.05 23.25
C PHE A 221 10.49 -15.39 23.99
N LEU A 222 11.30 -16.34 23.56
CA LEU A 222 11.58 -17.55 24.30
C LEU A 222 12.88 -17.39 25.09
N GLU A 223 13.09 -18.25 26.09
CA GLU A 223 14.28 -18.21 26.93
C GLU A 223 15.56 -18.30 26.08
N GLY A 224 16.45 -17.34 26.25
CA GLY A 224 17.74 -17.28 25.53
C GLY A 224 17.68 -16.71 24.12
N GLU A 225 16.53 -16.29 23.63
CA GLU A 225 16.44 -15.59 22.34
C GLU A 225 16.81 -14.12 22.47
N ASP A 226 17.57 -13.63 21.48
CA ASP A 226 17.67 -12.20 21.20
C ASP A 226 16.57 -11.73 20.23
N LEU A 227 16.46 -10.43 20.02
CA LEU A 227 15.43 -9.85 19.16
C LEU A 227 15.45 -10.40 17.71
N PRO A 228 16.61 -10.52 17.01
CA PRO A 228 16.65 -11.14 15.70
C PRO A 228 16.22 -12.61 15.66
N ALA A 229 16.55 -13.39 16.68
CA ALA A 229 16.17 -14.80 16.76
C ALA A 229 14.65 -14.96 16.98
N ALA A 230 14.09 -14.21 17.95
CA ALA A 230 12.66 -14.20 18.24
C ALA A 230 11.84 -13.75 17.01
N ALA A 231 12.22 -12.64 16.39
CA ALA A 231 11.56 -12.13 15.20
C ALA A 231 11.64 -13.12 14.04
N GLY A 232 12.80 -13.67 13.75
CA GLY A 232 12.98 -14.63 12.65
C GLY A 232 12.18 -15.93 12.84
N ARG A 233 12.08 -16.45 14.05
CA ARG A 233 11.23 -17.61 14.38
C ARG A 233 9.75 -17.27 14.19
N PHE A 234 9.31 -16.14 14.73
CA PHE A 234 7.93 -15.68 14.65
C PHE A 234 7.50 -15.43 13.19
N GLU A 235 8.32 -14.74 12.41
CA GLU A 235 8.05 -14.47 11.00
C GLU A 235 7.91 -15.75 10.18
N ALA A 236 8.82 -16.72 10.38
CA ALA A 236 8.79 -17.99 9.67
C ALA A 236 7.59 -18.87 10.04
N GLY A 237 7.04 -18.69 11.22
CA GLY A 237 5.95 -19.50 11.80
C GLY A 237 4.64 -18.74 11.90
N GLU A 238 4.35 -18.25 13.10
CA GLU A 238 3.05 -17.70 13.49
C GLU A 238 2.62 -16.51 12.63
N LEU A 239 3.55 -15.62 12.28
CA LEU A 239 3.24 -14.42 11.47
C LEU A 239 2.86 -14.80 10.05
N THR A 240 3.63 -15.67 9.40
CA THR A 240 3.30 -16.15 8.05
C THR A 240 1.95 -16.87 8.03
N GLU A 241 1.64 -17.66 9.04
CA GLU A 241 0.35 -18.34 9.14
C GLU A 241 -0.80 -17.34 9.35
N MET A 242 -0.59 -16.33 10.20
CA MET A 242 -1.57 -15.26 10.42
C MET A 242 -1.85 -14.53 9.12
N TRP A 243 -0.83 -14.09 8.38
CA TRP A 243 -1.02 -13.40 7.11
C TRP A 243 -1.84 -14.22 6.12
N ASN A 244 -1.51 -15.50 5.95
CA ASN A 244 -2.25 -16.38 5.05
C ASN A 244 -3.70 -16.60 5.52
N ARG A 245 -3.96 -16.65 6.82
CA ARG A 245 -5.31 -16.79 7.38
C ARG A 245 -6.13 -15.52 7.14
N LEU A 246 -5.56 -14.34 7.42
CA LEU A 246 -6.26 -13.07 7.26
C LEU A 246 -6.51 -12.74 5.77
N ALA A 247 -5.54 -13.01 4.90
CA ALA A 247 -5.73 -12.90 3.46
C ALA A 247 -6.91 -13.76 2.98
N ARG A 248 -6.99 -15.01 3.41
CA ARG A 248 -8.15 -15.88 3.09
C ARG A 248 -9.47 -15.31 3.61
N ALA A 249 -9.49 -14.70 4.80
CA ALA A 249 -10.68 -14.06 5.34
C ALA A 249 -11.14 -12.87 4.50
N VAL A 250 -10.21 -12.00 4.10
CA VAL A 250 -10.48 -10.90 3.15
C VAL A 250 -11.06 -11.44 1.85
N ARG A 251 -10.49 -12.51 1.28
CA ARG A 251 -10.93 -13.09 -0.01
C ARG A 251 -12.33 -13.68 -0.01
N LEU A 252 -12.92 -13.95 1.15
CA LEU A 252 -14.33 -14.33 1.25
C LEU A 252 -15.27 -13.20 0.84
N ALA A 253 -14.86 -11.94 0.98
CA ALA A 253 -15.67 -10.77 0.69
C ALA A 253 -15.11 -9.91 -0.47
N ASP A 254 -13.79 -9.78 -0.58
CA ASP A 254 -13.12 -9.00 -1.63
C ASP A 254 -12.04 -9.82 -2.32
N ARG A 255 -12.22 -10.04 -3.62
CA ARG A 255 -11.34 -10.89 -4.45
C ARG A 255 -10.27 -10.12 -5.21
N THR A 256 -10.31 -8.80 -5.17
CA THR A 256 -9.55 -7.96 -6.11
C THR A 256 -8.58 -6.98 -5.45
N SER A 257 -8.91 -6.44 -4.29
CA SER A 257 -8.02 -5.50 -3.58
C SER A 257 -6.75 -6.20 -3.12
N TRP A 258 -5.67 -5.45 -2.99
CA TRP A 258 -4.40 -5.96 -2.50
C TRP A 258 -4.47 -6.28 -1.01
N VAL A 259 -3.67 -7.24 -0.56
CA VAL A 259 -3.39 -7.48 0.85
C VAL A 259 -1.92 -7.20 1.09
N PHE A 260 -1.63 -6.29 1.99
CA PHE A 260 -0.27 -5.93 2.37
C PHE A 260 0.10 -6.66 3.65
N VAL A 261 1.32 -7.14 3.70
CA VAL A 261 1.88 -7.87 4.84
C VAL A 261 3.15 -7.20 5.30
N GLU A 262 3.28 -7.03 6.59
CA GLU A 262 4.45 -6.47 7.22
C GLU A 262 5.41 -7.56 7.71
N PRO A 263 6.72 -7.33 7.67
CA PRO A 263 7.66 -8.06 8.52
C PRO A 263 7.56 -7.50 9.96
N THR A 264 8.32 -8.04 10.88
CA THR A 264 8.59 -7.34 12.14
C THR A 264 9.42 -6.09 11.90
N VAL A 265 9.33 -5.11 12.80
CA VAL A 265 10.00 -3.80 12.67
C VAL A 265 11.53 -3.89 12.58
N ILE A 266 12.13 -5.02 12.95
CA ILE A 266 13.60 -5.19 12.90
C ILE A 266 14.18 -5.16 11.50
N VAL A 267 13.36 -5.32 10.46
CA VAL A 267 13.81 -5.12 9.08
C VAL A 267 14.34 -3.70 8.88
N GLY A 268 13.76 -2.72 9.57
CA GLY A 268 14.24 -1.34 9.61
C GLY A 268 15.63 -1.19 10.26
N LEU A 269 16.05 -2.17 11.06
CA LEU A 269 17.40 -2.22 11.65
C LEU A 269 18.40 -2.99 10.76
N GLY A 270 18.04 -3.29 9.52
CA GLY A 270 18.90 -4.02 8.59
C GLY A 270 18.91 -5.54 8.76
N VAL A 271 17.93 -6.11 9.49
CA VAL A 271 17.79 -7.56 9.67
C VAL A 271 16.82 -8.12 8.62
N PRO A 272 17.28 -8.98 7.68
CA PRO A 272 16.39 -9.54 6.65
C PRO A 272 15.24 -10.36 7.24
N THR A 273 14.04 -10.17 6.69
CA THR A 273 12.85 -10.93 7.10
C THR A 273 12.99 -12.44 6.84
N ARG A 274 12.37 -13.23 7.72
CA ARG A 274 12.20 -14.67 7.58
C ARG A 274 10.77 -15.07 7.20
N LEU A 275 9.94 -14.13 6.78
CA LEU A 275 8.59 -14.42 6.31
C LEU A 275 8.58 -15.54 5.27
N GLY A 276 7.68 -16.48 5.45
CA GLY A 276 7.38 -17.52 4.48
C GLY A 276 6.56 -16.99 3.31
N ARG A 277 6.11 -17.90 2.47
CA ARG A 277 5.28 -17.56 1.31
C ARG A 277 3.88 -17.09 1.73
N ILE A 278 3.41 -16.04 1.08
CA ILE A 278 2.02 -15.59 1.16
C ILE A 278 1.25 -16.16 -0.04
N ASP A 279 0.24 -16.97 0.23
CA ASP A 279 -0.55 -17.68 -0.78
C ASP A 279 -1.72 -16.81 -1.28
N ASP A 280 -1.41 -15.60 -1.71
CA ASP A 280 -2.39 -14.68 -2.29
C ASP A 280 -1.83 -14.04 -3.57
N PRO A 281 -2.58 -14.05 -4.69
CA PRO A 281 -2.11 -13.48 -5.94
C PRO A 281 -1.96 -11.95 -5.91
N HIS A 282 -2.62 -11.28 -4.98
CA HIS A 282 -2.53 -9.83 -4.80
C HIS A 282 -1.88 -9.46 -3.46
N ALA A 283 -0.85 -10.22 -3.07
CA ALA A 283 -0.04 -9.87 -1.90
C ALA A 283 1.02 -8.81 -2.25
N GLY A 284 1.11 -7.79 -1.41
CA GLY A 284 2.16 -6.76 -1.38
C GLY A 284 2.94 -6.81 -0.08
N TYR A 285 4.10 -6.21 -0.05
CA TYR A 285 5.00 -6.14 1.09
C TYR A 285 5.08 -4.71 1.60
N ALA A 286 4.76 -4.48 2.88
CA ALA A 286 4.65 -3.16 3.49
C ALA A 286 5.58 -2.99 4.71
N PRO A 287 6.92 -3.02 4.54
CA PRO A 287 7.84 -2.82 5.64
C PRO A 287 7.82 -1.37 6.13
N HIS A 288 8.16 -1.17 7.41
CA HIS A 288 8.36 0.14 8.02
C HIS A 288 9.83 0.47 8.14
N PHE A 289 10.12 1.77 8.16
CA PHE A 289 11.48 2.25 8.18
C PHE A 289 11.60 3.53 9.01
N TYR A 290 12.28 3.43 10.13
CA TYR A 290 12.62 4.58 10.96
C TYR A 290 14.12 4.58 11.29
N GLU A 291 14.77 5.71 11.11
CA GLU A 291 16.19 5.85 11.42
C GLU A 291 16.36 5.98 12.95
N THR A 292 17.07 5.01 13.54
CA THR A 292 17.14 4.84 15.00
C THR A 292 17.68 6.06 15.74
N ALA A 293 18.68 6.77 15.18
CA ALA A 293 19.19 7.97 15.85
C ALA A 293 18.15 9.08 15.86
N MET A 294 17.38 9.25 14.77
CA MET A 294 16.29 10.24 14.72
C MET A 294 15.13 9.87 15.65
N GLU A 295 14.83 8.58 15.81
CA GLU A 295 13.80 8.10 16.74
C GLU A 295 14.15 8.40 18.20
N THR A 296 15.42 8.32 18.54
CA THR A 296 15.91 8.61 19.91
C THR A 296 16.25 10.09 20.14
N GLY A 297 15.80 11.00 19.26
CA GLY A 297 15.97 12.44 19.36
C GLY A 297 17.33 12.97 18.87
N GLY A 298 18.12 12.13 18.22
CA GLY A 298 19.38 12.50 17.56
C GLY A 298 19.20 13.03 16.13
N ASP A 299 20.25 13.01 15.37
CA ASP A 299 20.29 13.51 13.99
C ASP A 299 20.67 12.40 13.02
N TYR A 300 20.26 12.54 11.75
CA TYR A 300 20.63 11.63 10.68
C TYR A 300 22.12 11.73 10.37
N ASP A 301 22.78 10.59 10.24
CA ASP A 301 24.17 10.50 9.76
C ASP A 301 24.19 10.25 8.23
N PRO A 302 24.53 11.26 7.41
CA PRO A 302 24.57 11.12 5.96
C PRO A 302 25.64 10.15 5.44
N ASP A 303 26.67 9.90 6.24
CA ASP A 303 27.77 8.99 5.91
C ASP A 303 27.58 7.59 6.53
N GLY A 304 26.45 7.42 7.26
CA GLY A 304 26.09 6.16 7.90
C GLY A 304 25.65 5.07 6.93
N THR A 305 25.52 3.86 7.46
CA THR A 305 25.15 2.67 6.68
C THR A 305 23.68 2.29 6.79
N PHE A 306 22.86 3.10 7.47
CA PHE A 306 21.49 2.75 7.78
C PHE A 306 20.62 2.50 6.53
N ILE A 307 20.57 3.45 5.58
CA ILE A 307 19.81 3.27 4.34
C ILE A 307 20.30 2.08 3.52
N PRO A 308 21.63 1.91 3.25
CA PRO A 308 22.12 0.73 2.54
C PRO A 308 21.80 -0.59 3.24
N ALA A 309 21.90 -0.65 4.57
CA ALA A 309 21.57 -1.86 5.33
C ALA A 309 20.08 -2.21 5.22
N TYR A 310 19.21 -1.20 5.32
CA TYR A 310 17.78 -1.36 5.15
C TYR A 310 17.41 -1.82 3.72
N GLU A 311 17.96 -1.21 2.68
CA GLU A 311 17.75 -1.66 1.30
C GLU A 311 18.12 -3.13 1.11
N ALA A 312 19.25 -3.54 1.67
CA ALA A 312 19.72 -4.93 1.60
C ALA A 312 18.77 -5.88 2.35
N ALA A 313 18.26 -5.47 3.52
CA ALA A 313 17.35 -6.29 4.32
C ALA A 313 15.97 -6.47 3.67
N ILE A 314 15.47 -5.43 3.00
CA ILE A 314 14.15 -5.45 2.37
C ILE A 314 14.15 -6.18 1.03
N GLY A 315 15.19 -6.04 0.22
CA GLY A 315 15.13 -6.32 -1.22
C GLY A 315 14.88 -7.78 -1.59
N ASP A 316 15.47 -8.71 -0.87
CA ASP A 316 15.48 -10.12 -1.24
C ASP A 316 14.09 -10.81 -1.16
N TYR A 317 13.33 -10.58 -0.09
CA TYR A 317 12.04 -11.22 0.11
C TYR A 317 11.01 -10.85 -0.98
N PRO A 318 10.74 -9.57 -1.27
CA PRO A 318 9.78 -9.20 -2.31
C PRO A 318 10.26 -9.55 -3.72
N ALA A 319 11.58 -9.52 -3.99
CA ALA A 319 12.13 -9.93 -5.28
C ALA A 319 11.86 -11.41 -5.57
N ARG A 320 12.17 -12.30 -4.63
CA ARG A 320 11.90 -13.74 -4.75
C ARG A 320 10.42 -14.08 -4.89
N ASN A 321 9.54 -13.32 -4.23
CA ASN A 321 8.11 -13.55 -4.22
C ASN A 321 7.34 -12.72 -5.27
N ARG A 322 8.03 -11.86 -6.04
CA ARG A 322 7.43 -10.92 -7.02
C ARG A 322 6.34 -10.08 -6.39
N MET A 323 6.61 -9.52 -5.23
CA MET A 323 5.67 -8.68 -4.49
C MET A 323 5.97 -7.19 -4.74
N PRO A 324 4.94 -6.37 -5.00
CA PRO A 324 5.12 -4.92 -4.96
C PRO A 324 5.46 -4.49 -3.52
N VAL A 325 6.40 -3.55 -3.40
CA VAL A 325 6.78 -2.97 -2.11
C VAL A 325 6.15 -1.60 -2.00
N ILE A 326 5.34 -1.39 -0.96
CA ILE A 326 4.91 -0.06 -0.53
C ILE A 326 5.40 0.08 0.91
N VAL A 327 6.40 0.92 1.15
CA VAL A 327 6.85 1.19 2.51
C VAL A 327 5.71 1.86 3.26
N GLY A 328 5.13 1.14 4.24
CA GLY A 328 3.90 1.52 4.94
C GLY A 328 4.11 2.72 5.86
N GLU A 329 5.26 2.76 6.51
CA GLU A 329 5.65 3.90 7.34
C GLU A 329 7.13 4.22 7.19
N TRP A 330 7.41 5.50 7.14
CA TRP A 330 8.71 6.09 7.33
C TRP A 330 8.53 7.55 7.70
N GLY A 331 9.50 8.10 8.39
CA GLY A 331 9.40 9.48 8.83
C GLY A 331 10.67 9.94 9.52
N GLY A 332 10.65 11.14 10.03
CA GLY A 332 11.74 11.69 10.81
C GLY A 332 11.42 13.12 11.30
N ASN A 333 12.13 13.55 12.33
CA ASN A 333 12.00 14.90 12.85
C ASN A 333 12.47 15.92 11.79
N PRO A 334 11.60 16.81 11.27
CA PRO A 334 11.96 17.75 10.22
C PRO A 334 12.86 18.91 10.69
N TYR A 335 13.14 19.01 11.98
CA TYR A 335 13.88 20.13 12.56
C TYR A 335 15.34 19.81 12.92
N VAL A 336 15.78 18.55 12.81
CA VAL A 336 17.18 18.21 13.02
C VAL A 336 18.08 18.71 11.88
N PRO A 337 19.38 18.95 12.11
CA PRO A 337 20.28 19.56 11.12
C PRO A 337 20.30 18.85 9.77
N HIS A 338 20.31 17.51 9.74
CA HIS A 338 20.36 16.73 8.51
C HIS A 338 19.01 16.22 8.02
N ALA A 339 17.88 16.72 8.54
CA ALA A 339 16.54 16.30 8.13
C ALA A 339 16.30 16.44 6.60
N ALA A 340 16.78 17.52 6.00
CA ALA A 340 16.68 17.72 4.54
C ALA A 340 17.48 16.65 3.76
N ARG A 341 18.64 16.29 4.26
CA ARG A 341 19.48 15.26 3.66
C ARG A 341 18.84 13.87 3.82
N PHE A 342 18.29 13.55 5.00
CA PHE A 342 17.55 12.33 5.24
C PHE A 342 16.40 12.16 4.24
N VAL A 343 15.54 13.16 4.09
CA VAL A 343 14.42 13.11 3.14
C VAL A 343 14.91 12.88 1.71
N THR A 344 16.00 13.53 1.30
CA THR A 344 16.57 13.38 -0.03
C THR A 344 17.14 11.99 -0.26
N ASP A 345 17.94 11.49 0.67
CA ASP A 345 18.59 10.19 0.56
C ASP A 345 17.55 9.06 0.63
N MET A 346 16.57 9.20 1.51
CA MET A 346 15.50 8.22 1.67
C MET A 346 14.59 8.17 0.44
N THR A 347 14.15 9.30 -0.11
CA THR A 347 13.32 9.30 -1.33
C THR A 347 14.07 8.74 -2.52
N ALA A 348 15.38 9.00 -2.65
CA ALA A 348 16.22 8.41 -3.69
C ALA A 348 16.35 6.89 -3.51
N SER A 349 16.45 6.42 -2.27
CA SER A 349 16.46 5.00 -1.92
C SER A 349 15.14 4.33 -2.31
N LEU A 350 14.03 4.89 -1.86
CA LEU A 350 12.68 4.39 -2.17
C LEU A 350 12.42 4.29 -3.67
N ASP A 351 12.92 5.24 -4.46
CA ASP A 351 12.82 5.20 -5.92
C ASP A 351 13.64 4.07 -6.57
N ARG A 352 14.62 3.50 -5.87
CA ARG A 352 15.43 2.37 -6.36
C ARG A 352 14.74 1.02 -6.18
N PHE A 353 14.08 0.78 -5.05
CA PHE A 353 13.60 -0.56 -4.71
C PHE A 353 12.08 -0.68 -4.52
N SER A 354 11.36 0.40 -4.17
CA SER A 354 9.93 0.33 -3.89
C SER A 354 9.06 0.72 -5.09
N SER A 355 7.81 0.32 -5.06
CA SER A 355 6.75 0.84 -5.93
C SER A 355 5.94 1.96 -5.27
N GLY A 356 6.22 2.28 -4.01
CA GLY A 356 5.55 3.37 -3.31
C GLY A 356 5.90 3.44 -1.83
N TRP A 357 5.38 4.48 -1.20
CA TRP A 357 5.58 4.75 0.21
C TRP A 357 4.52 5.67 0.80
N THR A 358 4.35 5.63 2.13
CA THR A 358 3.57 6.57 2.92
C THR A 358 4.40 7.11 4.09
N TRP A 359 4.48 8.45 4.15
CA TRP A 359 5.14 9.16 5.25
C TRP A 359 4.27 9.14 6.50
N TRP A 360 4.85 8.97 7.67
CA TRP A 360 4.20 9.16 8.96
C TRP A 360 4.43 10.60 9.43
N GLN A 361 3.40 11.53 9.48
CA GLN A 361 2.06 11.36 8.95
C GLN A 361 1.50 12.70 8.45
N TRP A 362 0.32 12.70 7.81
CA TRP A 362 -0.43 13.91 7.47
C TRP A 362 -1.19 14.41 8.70
N CYS A 363 -0.61 15.33 9.44
CA CYS A 363 -1.20 15.98 10.61
C CYS A 363 -0.65 17.40 10.76
N ARG A 364 -1.21 18.14 11.70
CA ARG A 364 -0.77 19.51 12.04
C ARG A 364 -0.07 19.50 13.39
N GLY A 365 1.07 20.14 13.49
CA GLY A 365 1.74 20.35 14.78
C GLY A 365 3.15 19.83 14.86
N GLY A 366 3.51 19.22 16.00
CA GLY A 366 4.86 18.79 16.32
C GLY A 366 5.29 17.49 15.65
N GLY A 367 6.43 16.97 16.04
CA GLY A 367 6.93 15.65 15.64
C GLY A 367 6.95 15.42 14.13
N TYR A 368 6.47 14.28 13.73
CA TYR A 368 6.44 13.80 12.35
C TYR A 368 5.37 14.42 11.45
N CYS A 369 4.47 15.29 11.98
CA CYS A 369 3.45 15.94 11.17
C CYS A 369 4.05 16.65 9.96
N PHE A 370 3.46 16.43 8.78
CA PHE A 370 3.87 17.11 7.56
C PHE A 370 3.60 18.62 7.60
N LEU A 371 2.49 19.01 8.22
CA LEU A 371 2.06 20.40 8.34
C LEU A 371 2.47 20.99 9.72
N ASP A 372 2.80 22.26 9.73
CA ASP A 372 2.94 23.02 10.96
C ASP A 372 1.55 23.40 11.55
N GLN A 373 1.54 24.13 12.67
CA GLN A 373 0.30 24.58 13.32
C GLN A 373 -0.57 25.49 12.43
N THR A 374 0.04 26.17 11.43
CA THR A 374 -0.68 27.04 10.49
C THR A 374 -1.28 26.28 9.30
N GLY A 375 -0.97 24.98 9.16
CA GLY A 375 -1.34 24.15 8.01
C GLY A 375 -0.40 24.30 6.81
N SER A 376 0.75 24.95 6.97
CA SER A 376 1.81 25.03 5.96
C SER A 376 2.72 23.80 6.05
N ALA A 377 3.23 23.32 4.89
CA ALA A 377 4.22 22.25 4.90
C ALA A 377 5.51 22.70 5.61
N LYS A 378 6.02 21.89 6.52
CA LYS A 378 7.27 22.16 7.24
C LYS A 378 8.45 22.24 6.25
N PRO A 379 9.49 23.06 6.54
CA PRO A 379 10.55 23.36 5.56
C PRO A 379 11.20 22.11 4.95
N ASN A 380 11.62 21.15 5.77
CA ASN A 380 12.31 19.94 5.30
C ASN A 380 11.32 18.87 4.81
N ALA A 381 10.13 18.76 5.43
CA ALA A 381 9.08 17.86 4.97
C ALA A 381 8.54 18.25 3.58
N ARG A 382 8.58 19.56 3.22
CA ARG A 382 8.20 20.01 1.88
C ARG A 382 9.02 19.36 0.75
N LEU A 383 10.22 18.85 1.05
CA LEU A 383 11.03 18.10 0.10
C LEU A 383 10.39 16.76 -0.34
N LEU A 384 9.36 16.28 0.35
CA LEU A 384 8.54 15.14 -0.10
C LEU A 384 7.72 15.46 -1.35
N VAL A 385 7.43 16.76 -1.60
CA VAL A 385 6.67 17.21 -2.77
C VAL A 385 7.60 17.22 -3.99
N GLN A 386 7.70 16.09 -4.67
CA GLN A 386 8.61 15.85 -5.78
C GLN A 386 7.84 15.36 -7.01
N PRO A 387 8.35 15.63 -8.24
CA PRO A 387 7.82 14.98 -9.42
C PRO A 387 8.08 13.47 -9.38
N TYR A 388 7.15 12.69 -9.92
CA TYR A 388 7.27 11.23 -10.08
C TYR A 388 6.31 10.74 -11.16
N ALA A 389 6.39 9.47 -11.54
CA ALA A 389 5.51 8.89 -12.55
C ALA A 389 4.44 7.99 -11.92
N PRO A 390 3.22 8.50 -11.63
CA PRO A 390 2.14 7.70 -11.05
C PRO A 390 1.70 6.53 -11.94
N ALA A 391 1.94 6.60 -13.26
CA ALA A 391 1.64 5.49 -14.17
C ALA A 391 2.63 5.48 -15.33
N VAL A 392 3.28 4.35 -15.58
CA VAL A 392 4.26 4.16 -16.67
C VAL A 392 3.72 3.14 -17.67
N ALA A 393 3.52 3.56 -18.92
CA ALA A 393 3.06 2.70 -20.01
C ALA A 393 4.22 1.86 -20.57
N GLY A 394 4.77 0.97 -19.75
CA GLY A 394 5.92 0.13 -20.06
C GLY A 394 6.61 -0.39 -18.81
N ASP A 395 7.86 -0.81 -18.98
CA ASP A 395 8.77 -1.23 -17.91
C ASP A 395 9.50 0.01 -17.37
N PRO A 396 9.27 0.47 -16.14
CA PRO A 396 10.07 1.53 -15.53
C PRO A 396 11.47 1.00 -15.22
N LEU A 397 12.48 1.54 -15.93
CA LEU A 397 13.86 1.13 -15.77
C LEU A 397 14.61 1.98 -14.73
N GLY A 398 14.14 3.20 -14.49
CA GLY A 398 14.73 4.07 -13.48
C GLY A 398 13.97 5.37 -13.30
N PHE A 399 14.03 5.85 -12.08
CA PHE A 399 13.53 7.17 -11.65
C PHE A 399 14.69 7.90 -10.98
N ALA A 400 14.78 9.21 -11.20
CA ALA A 400 15.74 10.05 -10.49
C ALA A 400 15.19 11.46 -10.37
N TYR A 401 15.29 12.03 -9.18
CA TYR A 401 15.03 13.43 -8.93
C TYR A 401 16.21 14.07 -8.24
N ASP A 402 16.72 15.15 -8.83
CA ASP A 402 17.76 15.98 -8.23
C ASP A 402 17.11 17.24 -7.62
N PRO A 403 17.02 17.35 -6.29
CA PRO A 403 16.40 18.49 -5.65
C PRO A 403 17.18 19.80 -5.82
N ALA A 404 18.51 19.76 -6.05
CA ALA A 404 19.32 20.95 -6.25
C ALA A 404 19.01 21.65 -7.58
N THR A 405 18.85 20.88 -8.64
CA THR A 405 18.49 21.39 -9.98
C THR A 405 16.99 21.31 -10.27
N ARG A 406 16.22 20.66 -9.39
CA ARG A 406 14.80 20.30 -9.59
C ARG A 406 14.57 19.55 -10.90
N THR A 407 15.51 18.70 -11.27
CA THR A 407 15.43 17.90 -12.50
C THR A 407 14.93 16.50 -12.17
N TYR A 408 13.84 16.12 -12.79
CA TYR A 408 13.30 14.75 -12.74
C TYR A 408 13.62 14.03 -14.05
N ALA A 409 14.03 12.78 -13.96
CA ALA A 409 14.25 11.89 -15.09
C ALA A 409 13.55 10.55 -14.88
N LEU A 410 12.81 10.11 -15.90
CA LEU A 410 12.21 8.79 -16.01
C LEU A 410 12.82 8.08 -17.21
N THR A 411 13.32 6.86 -17.01
CA THR A 411 13.67 5.95 -18.11
C THR A 411 12.70 4.77 -18.10
N PHE A 412 12.05 4.49 -19.22
CA PHE A 412 11.14 3.36 -19.35
C PHE A 412 11.23 2.70 -20.74
N ARG A 413 10.80 1.44 -20.81
CA ARG A 413 10.78 0.67 -22.04
C ARG A 413 9.35 0.25 -22.37
N THR A 414 8.90 0.53 -23.60
CA THR A 414 7.53 0.18 -24.05
C THR A 414 7.30 -1.32 -24.06
N ARG A 415 6.03 -1.73 -23.83
CA ARG A 415 5.53 -3.11 -23.89
C ARG A 415 4.25 -3.18 -24.69
N ASP A 416 3.99 -4.31 -25.35
CA ASP A 416 2.76 -4.52 -26.16
C ASP A 416 1.49 -4.54 -25.31
N ASN A 417 1.58 -4.95 -24.06
CA ASN A 417 0.45 -5.08 -23.14
C ASN A 417 0.29 -3.89 -22.17
N ALA A 418 0.99 -2.78 -22.40
CA ALA A 418 0.80 -1.52 -21.70
C ALA A 418 0.16 -0.51 -22.65
N GLN A 419 -1.00 0.02 -22.28
CA GLN A 419 -1.78 0.96 -23.09
C GLN A 419 -1.89 2.33 -22.42
N GLY A 420 -2.29 3.33 -23.25
CA GLY A 420 -2.44 4.71 -22.77
C GLY A 420 -1.11 5.43 -22.52
N PRO A 421 -1.15 6.67 -22.03
CA PRO A 421 0.03 7.46 -21.81
C PRO A 421 0.76 7.11 -20.51
N THR A 422 2.06 7.34 -20.49
CA THR A 422 2.81 7.51 -19.24
C THR A 422 2.42 8.85 -18.61
N LEU A 423 2.13 8.84 -17.31
CA LEU A 423 1.78 10.04 -16.55
C LEU A 423 2.95 10.43 -15.65
N ILE A 424 3.23 11.73 -15.56
CA ILE A 424 4.22 12.30 -14.65
C ILE A 424 3.54 13.42 -13.86
N SER A 425 3.53 13.31 -12.55
CA SER A 425 3.13 14.38 -11.64
C SER A 425 4.24 15.43 -11.57
N VAL A 426 3.86 16.70 -11.72
CA VAL A 426 4.76 17.86 -11.71
C VAL A 426 4.20 18.93 -10.77
N PRO A 427 4.34 18.76 -9.45
CA PRO A 427 3.74 19.64 -8.47
C PRO A 427 4.13 21.10 -8.67
N GLU A 428 3.16 22.01 -8.49
CA GLU A 428 3.37 23.46 -8.61
C GLU A 428 4.42 23.95 -7.60
N ASP A 429 4.41 23.40 -6.39
CA ASP A 429 5.41 23.70 -5.35
C ASP A 429 6.85 23.43 -5.82
N THR A 430 7.05 22.44 -6.71
CA THR A 430 8.35 22.15 -7.30
C THR A 430 8.67 23.05 -8.49
N TYR A 431 7.66 23.39 -9.28
CA TYR A 431 7.82 24.16 -10.53
C TYR A 431 6.94 25.42 -10.57
N PRO A 432 7.07 26.37 -9.63
CA PRO A 432 6.17 27.53 -9.55
C PRO A 432 6.20 28.45 -10.77
N ALA A 433 7.33 28.50 -11.49
CA ALA A 433 7.47 29.24 -12.75
C ALA A 433 7.21 28.38 -14.02
N GLY A 434 6.70 27.15 -13.81
CA GLY A 434 6.50 26.16 -14.86
C GLY A 434 7.75 25.33 -15.16
N PHE A 435 7.61 24.42 -16.10
CA PHE A 435 8.61 23.40 -16.41
C PHE A 435 8.83 23.24 -17.92
N ARG A 436 9.89 22.55 -18.30
CA ARG A 436 10.22 22.10 -19.66
C ARG A 436 10.31 20.58 -19.66
N VAL A 437 9.84 19.95 -20.73
CA VAL A 437 9.90 18.52 -20.93
C VAL A 437 10.74 18.21 -22.15
N THR A 438 11.65 17.25 -22.04
CA THR A 438 12.33 16.63 -23.18
C THR A 438 12.06 15.12 -23.17
N VAL A 439 11.85 14.55 -24.36
CA VAL A 439 11.66 13.12 -24.55
C VAL A 439 12.64 12.62 -25.59
N GLU A 440 13.46 11.65 -25.21
CA GLU A 440 14.49 11.04 -26.05
C GLU A 440 14.17 9.54 -26.25
N GLY A 441 14.69 8.92 -27.30
CA GLY A 441 14.63 7.47 -27.53
C GLY A 441 13.70 7.02 -28.62
N GLY A 442 12.72 7.82 -29.05
CA GLY A 442 11.78 7.44 -30.11
C GLY A 442 10.75 8.51 -30.42
N LYS A 443 9.80 8.20 -31.32
CA LYS A 443 8.67 9.09 -31.59
C LYS A 443 7.75 9.13 -30.37
N ALA A 444 7.54 10.29 -29.79
CA ALA A 444 6.63 10.51 -28.70
C ALA A 444 5.90 11.85 -28.88
N ARG A 445 4.72 11.94 -28.27
CA ARG A 445 4.01 13.22 -28.04
C ARG A 445 3.90 13.42 -26.56
N TRP A 446 4.01 14.64 -26.11
CA TRP A 446 3.75 14.98 -24.73
C TRP A 446 2.87 16.21 -24.63
N ASN A 447 2.10 16.27 -23.55
CA ASN A 447 1.26 17.42 -23.21
C ASN A 447 1.37 17.67 -21.70
N GLY A 448 1.53 18.94 -21.32
CA GLY A 448 1.48 19.36 -19.91
C GLY A 448 0.18 20.11 -19.66
N HIS A 449 -0.64 19.63 -18.76
CA HIS A 449 -1.85 20.28 -18.33
C HIS A 449 -1.94 20.27 -16.80
N GLY A 450 -2.07 21.45 -16.19
CA GLY A 450 -2.03 21.58 -14.75
C GLY A 450 -0.73 21.01 -14.18
N GLN A 451 -0.84 20.13 -13.21
CA GLN A 451 0.27 19.45 -12.54
C GLN A 451 0.58 18.05 -13.12
N THR A 452 0.20 17.80 -14.36
CA THR A 452 0.42 16.48 -15.00
C THR A 452 1.04 16.64 -16.37
N VAL A 453 2.06 15.85 -16.66
CA VAL A 453 2.60 15.63 -18.01
C VAL A 453 2.15 14.25 -18.47
N THR A 454 1.56 14.18 -19.65
CA THR A 454 1.25 12.94 -20.36
C THR A 454 2.28 12.70 -21.45
N VAL A 455 2.79 11.48 -21.58
CA VAL A 455 3.75 11.09 -22.63
C VAL A 455 3.19 9.88 -23.38
N ASP A 456 2.80 10.09 -24.62
CA ASP A 456 2.38 9.04 -25.56
C ASP A 456 3.60 8.56 -26.36
N ALA A 457 4.09 7.39 -26.02
CA ALA A 457 5.22 6.75 -26.70
C ALA A 457 4.73 5.90 -27.89
N HIS A 458 5.21 6.23 -29.10
CA HIS A 458 4.77 5.56 -30.33
C HIS A 458 5.80 4.55 -30.91
N GLY A 459 6.80 4.16 -30.11
CA GLY A 459 7.78 3.14 -30.47
C GLY A 459 7.19 1.72 -30.44
N LYS A 460 7.84 0.81 -31.16
CA LYS A 460 7.55 -0.63 -31.01
C LYS A 460 7.85 -1.07 -29.58
N ALA A 461 7.26 -2.18 -29.13
CA ALA A 461 7.66 -2.82 -27.87
C ALA A 461 9.17 -3.00 -27.81
N GLY A 462 9.74 -2.75 -26.64
CA GLY A 462 11.20 -2.76 -26.43
C GLY A 462 11.91 -1.43 -26.68
N THR A 463 11.20 -0.39 -27.19
CA THR A 463 11.81 0.94 -27.36
C THR A 463 11.99 1.61 -26.02
N THR A 464 13.20 2.07 -25.71
CA THR A 464 13.51 2.79 -24.49
C THR A 464 13.35 4.29 -24.70
N TYR A 465 12.67 4.92 -23.74
CA TYR A 465 12.47 6.37 -23.67
C TYR A 465 13.09 6.94 -22.41
N LYS A 466 13.64 8.15 -22.53
CA LYS A 466 14.03 8.98 -21.39
C LYS A 466 13.24 10.26 -21.42
N VAL A 467 12.49 10.51 -20.37
CA VAL A 467 11.73 11.76 -20.17
C VAL A 467 12.44 12.58 -19.10
N THR A 468 12.73 13.81 -19.39
CA THR A 468 13.33 14.76 -18.43
C THR A 468 12.40 15.95 -18.24
N VAL A 469 12.12 16.27 -16.97
CA VAL A 469 11.37 17.46 -16.56
C VAL A 469 12.28 18.35 -15.72
N ARG A 470 12.35 19.64 -16.05
CA ARG A 470 13.18 20.63 -15.35
C ARG A 470 12.50 21.99 -15.32
N PRO A 471 12.89 22.91 -14.40
CA PRO A 471 12.37 24.27 -14.39
C PRO A 471 12.54 24.99 -15.74
N LYS A 472 11.65 25.95 -16.02
CA LYS A 472 11.81 26.89 -17.16
C LYS A 472 13.01 27.80 -16.99
#